data_0e5233f2ae09d6a667e0153a4a55ea42
#
_entry.id   0e5233f2ae09d6a667e0153a4a55ea42
#
_cell.length_a   1.000
_cell.length_b   1.000
_cell.length_c   1.000
_cell.angle_alpha   90.00
_cell.angle_beta   90.00
_cell.angle_gamma   90.00
#
_symmetry.space_group_name_H-M   'P 1'
#
loop_
_entity.id
_entity.type
_entity.pdbx_description
1 polymer ?
#
loop_
_entity_poly.entity_id
_entity_poly.type
_entity_poly.pdbx_seq_one_letter_code
_entity_poly.pdbx_strand_id
1 'polypeptide(L)'
;MKYIFVRHGKTHFNEIQLKQGWCDSPLTKQGIKEIENMAEQLKDYKIDAAYTSPILRAKYTAQIILKNHSVLLNEDDRLKEVNFGLLEGLPCLFVDKLQLESSNWLDDLQMDYTGYEGENVEDVIQRHFELLNDIEKKFQDDDTILMVGHGCSLY
;
A
#
# COMPACT_ATOMS: atom_id res chain seq x y z
N MET A 1 11.59 11.82 -13.16
CA MET A 1 11.45 10.59 -12.35
C MET A 1 10.13 9.92 -12.67
N LYS A 2 10.08 8.58 -12.70
CA LYS A 2 8.84 7.80 -12.91
C LYS A 2 8.56 6.99 -11.65
N TYR A 3 7.29 6.96 -11.23
CA TYR A 3 6.84 6.10 -10.15
C TYR A 3 5.91 5.02 -10.69
N ILE A 4 6.13 3.79 -10.26
CA ILE A 4 5.24 2.66 -10.49
C ILE A 4 4.62 2.32 -9.13
N PHE A 5 3.36 2.70 -8.92
CA PHE A 5 2.63 2.35 -7.70
C PHE A 5 1.91 1.02 -7.90
N VAL A 6 2.09 0.12 -6.95
CA VAL A 6 1.46 -1.19 -6.94
C VAL A 6 0.78 -1.42 -5.60
N ARG A 7 -0.51 -1.72 -5.64
CA ARG A 7 -1.24 -2.21 -4.48
C ARG A 7 -0.88 -3.68 -4.24
N HIS A 8 -0.77 -4.09 -2.97
CA HIS A 8 -0.58 -5.49 -2.61
C HIS A 8 -1.64 -6.41 -3.23
N GLY A 9 -1.30 -7.68 -3.46
CA GLY A 9 -2.20 -8.68 -3.99
C GLY A 9 -3.37 -8.99 -3.05
N LYS A 10 -4.40 -9.64 -3.60
CA LYS A 10 -5.60 -10.01 -2.86
C LYS A 10 -5.27 -10.90 -1.65
N THR A 11 -5.76 -10.51 -0.47
CA THR A 11 -5.59 -11.24 0.79
C THR A 11 -6.86 -11.98 1.19
N HIS A 12 -6.76 -12.89 2.18
CA HIS A 12 -7.96 -13.53 2.75
C HIS A 12 -8.90 -12.53 3.42
N PHE A 13 -8.39 -11.47 4.07
CA PHE A 13 -9.25 -10.42 4.63
C PHE A 13 -10.01 -9.66 3.53
N ASN A 14 -9.42 -9.47 2.36
CA ASN A 14 -10.14 -8.90 1.22
C ASN A 14 -11.29 -9.82 0.76
N GLU A 15 -11.10 -11.16 0.78
CA GLU A 15 -12.16 -12.11 0.40
C GLU A 15 -13.35 -12.09 1.36
N ILE A 16 -13.08 -12.02 2.65
CA ILE A 16 -14.13 -12.03 3.69
C ILE A 16 -14.54 -10.63 4.17
N GLN A 17 -14.05 -9.59 3.47
CA GLN A 17 -14.41 -8.18 3.67
C GLN A 17 -14.18 -7.68 5.10
N LEU A 18 -12.99 -7.93 5.64
CA LEU A 18 -12.55 -7.34 6.90
C LEU A 18 -11.67 -6.11 6.65
N LYS A 19 -11.80 -5.10 7.51
CA LYS A 19 -10.98 -3.89 7.50
C LYS A 19 -9.52 -4.27 7.80
N GLN A 20 -8.62 -3.88 6.92
CA GLN A 20 -7.23 -4.31 6.98
C GLN A 20 -6.30 -3.12 6.82
N GLY A 21 -5.85 -2.59 7.95
CA GLY A 21 -4.86 -1.52 8.04
C GLY A 21 -3.48 -2.07 8.35
N TRP A 22 -3.00 -1.87 9.57
CA TRP A 22 -1.72 -2.39 10.03
C TRP A 22 -1.76 -3.86 10.41
N CYS A 23 -2.91 -4.41 10.78
CA CYS A 23 -3.08 -5.85 10.88
C CYS A 23 -2.85 -6.52 9.52
N ASP A 24 -2.48 -7.80 9.51
CA ASP A 24 -2.13 -8.48 8.28
C ASP A 24 -2.92 -9.78 8.07
N SER A 25 -3.00 -10.17 6.81
CA SER A 25 -3.61 -11.41 6.36
C SER A 25 -2.86 -11.92 5.13
N PRO A 26 -2.63 -13.25 5.01
CA PRO A 26 -1.88 -13.81 3.90
C PRO A 26 -2.52 -13.49 2.55
N LEU A 27 -1.69 -13.41 1.52
CA LEU A 27 -2.14 -13.38 0.13
C LEU A 27 -2.89 -14.67 -0.22
N THR A 28 -3.96 -14.54 -0.99
CA THR A 28 -4.66 -15.70 -1.54
C THR A 28 -3.87 -16.32 -2.69
N LYS A 29 -4.14 -17.58 -3.03
CA LYS A 29 -3.54 -18.23 -4.21
C LYS A 29 -3.83 -17.46 -5.50
N GLN A 30 -5.04 -16.91 -5.62
CA GLN A 30 -5.41 -16.07 -6.75
C GLN A 30 -4.61 -14.75 -6.75
N GLY A 31 -4.50 -14.08 -5.60
CA GLY A 31 -3.72 -12.85 -5.47
C GLY A 31 -2.24 -13.05 -5.84
N ILE A 32 -1.63 -14.15 -5.40
CA ILE A 32 -0.27 -14.51 -5.79
C ILE A 32 -0.15 -14.66 -7.31
N LYS A 33 -1.07 -15.40 -7.95
CA LYS A 33 -1.06 -15.61 -9.39
C LYS A 33 -1.24 -14.31 -10.19
N GLU A 34 -2.08 -13.42 -9.71
CA GLU A 34 -2.27 -12.09 -10.33
C GLU A 34 -0.99 -11.25 -10.27
N ILE A 35 -0.27 -11.30 -9.13
CA ILE A 35 1.01 -10.59 -8.98
C ILE A 35 2.09 -11.24 -9.84
N GLU A 36 2.14 -12.56 -9.95
CA GLU A 36 3.07 -13.27 -10.85
C GLU A 36 2.86 -12.87 -12.32
N ASN A 37 1.62 -12.71 -12.76
CA ASN A 37 1.30 -12.20 -14.09
C ASN A 37 1.76 -10.74 -14.28
N MET A 38 1.60 -9.90 -13.26
CA MET A 38 2.10 -8.53 -13.27
C MET A 38 3.64 -8.51 -13.31
N ALA A 39 4.29 -9.35 -12.53
CA ALA A 39 5.76 -9.48 -12.53
C ALA A 39 6.30 -9.84 -13.91
N GLU A 40 5.61 -10.74 -14.64
CA GLU A 40 5.99 -11.08 -16.02
C GLU A 40 5.85 -9.89 -16.98
N GLN A 41 4.83 -9.05 -16.79
CA GLN A 41 4.66 -7.83 -17.59
C GLN A 41 5.73 -6.77 -17.28
N LEU A 42 6.21 -6.73 -16.04
CA LEU A 42 7.19 -5.74 -15.59
C LEU A 42 8.65 -6.20 -15.76
N LYS A 43 8.90 -7.46 -16.12
CA LYS A 43 10.26 -8.05 -16.13
C LYS A 43 11.29 -7.30 -16.95
N ASP A 44 10.87 -6.66 -18.05
CA ASP A 44 11.74 -5.91 -18.96
C ASP A 44 11.75 -4.39 -18.65
N TYR A 45 10.98 -3.94 -17.66
CA TYR A 45 11.03 -2.56 -17.23
C TYR A 45 12.30 -2.30 -16.42
N LYS A 46 12.96 -1.18 -16.72
CA LYS A 46 14.05 -0.68 -15.88
C LYS A 46 13.44 -0.20 -14.56
N ILE A 47 13.85 -0.78 -13.46
CA ILE A 47 13.55 -0.34 -12.10
C ILE A 47 14.87 0.00 -11.43
N ASP A 48 15.03 1.25 -11.02
CA ASP A 48 16.28 1.76 -10.42
C ASP A 48 16.27 1.63 -8.89
N ALA A 49 15.11 1.72 -8.27
CA ALA A 49 14.93 1.47 -6.84
C ALA A 49 13.53 0.92 -6.54
N ALA A 50 13.41 0.20 -5.43
CA ALA A 50 12.14 -0.34 -4.97
C ALA A 50 11.93 -0.06 -3.48
N TYR A 51 10.73 0.40 -3.14
CA TYR A 51 10.26 0.65 -1.79
C TYR A 51 8.96 -0.12 -1.53
N THR A 52 8.80 -0.60 -0.31
CA THR A 52 7.58 -1.31 0.10
C THR A 52 7.19 -0.99 1.53
N SER A 53 5.88 -1.02 1.80
CA SER A 53 5.39 -1.17 3.16
C SER A 53 6.00 -2.41 3.81
N PRO A 54 6.41 -2.36 5.08
CA PRO A 54 6.91 -3.54 5.81
C PRO A 54 5.83 -4.57 6.11
N ILE A 55 4.54 -4.24 5.93
CA ILE A 55 3.43 -5.17 6.15
C ILE A 55 3.54 -6.31 5.13
N LEU A 56 3.46 -7.58 5.61
CA LEU A 56 3.86 -8.75 4.84
C LEU A 56 3.15 -8.88 3.49
N ARG A 57 1.86 -8.57 3.38
CA ARG A 57 1.15 -8.63 2.09
C ARG A 57 1.75 -7.73 1.01
N ALA A 58 2.22 -6.53 1.39
CA ALA A 58 2.88 -5.62 0.45
C ALA A 58 4.32 -6.06 0.18
N LYS A 59 5.06 -6.44 1.22
CA LYS A 59 6.42 -6.96 1.09
C LYS A 59 6.49 -8.20 0.21
N TYR A 60 5.60 -9.19 0.40
CA TYR A 60 5.52 -10.38 -0.46
C TYR A 60 5.17 -10.02 -1.90
N THR A 61 4.26 -9.09 -2.11
CA THR A 61 3.94 -8.56 -3.44
C THR A 61 5.18 -7.99 -4.12
N ALA A 62 5.92 -7.13 -3.42
CA ALA A 62 7.15 -6.54 -3.94
C ALA A 62 8.21 -7.60 -4.28
N GLN A 63 8.39 -8.60 -3.43
CA GLN A 63 9.34 -9.70 -3.66
C GLN A 63 9.00 -10.53 -4.91
N ILE A 64 7.72 -10.79 -5.16
CA ILE A 64 7.28 -11.50 -6.37
C ILE A 64 7.57 -10.67 -7.61
N ILE A 65 7.26 -9.36 -7.60
CA ILE A 65 7.51 -8.46 -8.73
C ILE A 65 9.00 -8.37 -9.03
N LEU A 66 9.84 -8.25 -8.00
CA LEU A 66 11.27 -8.06 -8.14
C LEU A 66 12.06 -9.36 -8.41
N LYS A 67 11.40 -10.50 -8.53
CA LYS A 67 12.06 -11.80 -8.73
C LYS A 67 13.07 -11.80 -9.90
N ASN A 68 12.79 -11.05 -10.95
CA ASN A 68 13.61 -10.95 -12.15
C ASN A 68 14.39 -9.62 -12.22
N HIS A 69 14.44 -8.85 -11.17
CA HIS A 69 15.14 -7.56 -11.10
C HIS A 69 16.29 -7.62 -10.09
N SER A 70 17.43 -7.02 -10.44
CA SER A 70 18.58 -6.90 -9.55
C SER A 70 18.55 -5.60 -8.76
N VAL A 71 17.46 -5.36 -8.02
CA VAL A 71 17.21 -4.14 -7.26
C VAL A 71 16.99 -4.48 -5.79
N LEU A 72 17.60 -3.69 -4.90
CA LEU A 72 17.37 -3.83 -3.46
C LEU A 72 15.98 -3.34 -3.10
N LEU A 73 15.24 -4.17 -2.36
CA LEU A 73 13.96 -3.78 -1.79
C LEU A 73 14.17 -3.06 -0.46
N ASN A 74 13.73 -1.82 -0.37
CA ASN A 74 13.76 -1.00 0.84
C ASN A 74 12.38 -1.02 1.50
N GLU A 75 12.32 -1.39 2.78
CA GLU A 75 11.11 -1.31 3.59
C GLU A 75 11.02 0.09 4.22
N ASP A 76 9.85 0.73 4.13
CA ASP A 76 9.62 2.05 4.72
C ASP A 76 8.25 2.10 5.40
N ASP A 77 8.23 2.44 6.68
CA ASP A 77 7.02 2.52 7.50
C ASP A 77 6.02 3.55 6.97
N ARG A 78 6.50 4.57 6.26
CA ARG A 78 5.67 5.61 5.66
C ARG A 78 4.78 5.09 4.51
N LEU A 79 5.03 3.86 4.00
CA LEU A 79 4.20 3.18 3.01
C LEU A 79 3.14 2.25 3.63
N LYS A 80 3.02 2.20 4.95
CA LYS A 80 1.95 1.41 5.59
C LYS A 80 0.57 1.88 5.16
N GLU A 81 -0.41 0.99 5.24
CA GLU A 81 -1.82 1.33 5.08
C GLU A 81 -2.26 2.34 6.15
N VAL A 82 -3.39 2.96 5.96
CA VAL A 82 -4.06 3.71 7.00
C VAL A 82 -4.19 2.83 8.24
N ASN A 83 -3.80 3.36 9.39
CA ASN A 83 -4.06 2.71 10.67
C ASN A 83 -5.53 2.90 11.04
N PHE A 84 -6.32 1.83 11.00
CA PHE A 84 -7.72 1.87 11.42
C PHE A 84 -7.90 1.66 12.92
N GLY A 85 -6.82 1.49 13.68
CA GLY A 85 -6.83 1.33 15.13
C GLY A 85 -7.70 0.16 15.59
N LEU A 86 -8.58 0.41 16.55
CA LEU A 86 -9.48 -0.59 17.13
C LEU A 86 -10.50 -1.19 16.15
N LEU A 87 -10.63 -0.62 14.95
CA LEU A 87 -11.55 -1.10 13.92
C LEU A 87 -10.93 -2.17 13.00
N GLU A 88 -9.63 -2.46 13.15
CA GLU A 88 -8.95 -3.45 12.33
C GLU A 88 -9.48 -4.87 12.60
N GLY A 89 -9.67 -5.63 11.53
CA GLY A 89 -10.24 -6.98 11.60
C GLY A 89 -11.76 -7.03 11.75
N LEU A 90 -12.44 -5.89 11.88
CA LEU A 90 -13.91 -5.84 11.89
C LEU A 90 -14.46 -5.90 10.44
N PRO A 91 -15.72 -6.37 10.27
CA PRO A 91 -16.36 -6.35 8.96
C PRO A 91 -16.43 -4.94 8.36
N CYS A 92 -16.05 -4.78 7.10
CA CYS A 92 -16.10 -3.48 6.40
C CYS A 92 -17.49 -2.84 6.50
N LEU A 93 -18.56 -3.60 6.26
CA LEU A 93 -19.95 -3.12 6.39
C LEU A 93 -20.30 -2.57 7.77
N PHE A 94 -19.63 -3.03 8.83
CA PHE A 94 -19.80 -2.46 10.17
C PHE A 94 -19.11 -1.12 10.29
N VAL A 95 -17.85 -1.05 9.83
CA VAL A 95 -17.03 0.17 9.89
C VAL A 95 -17.64 1.27 9.02
N ASP A 96 -18.11 0.93 7.81
CA ASP A 96 -18.73 1.89 6.88
C ASP A 96 -19.97 2.57 7.51
N LYS A 97 -20.70 1.87 8.39
CA LYS A 97 -21.85 2.45 9.11
C LYS A 97 -21.47 3.52 10.15
N LEU A 98 -20.21 3.56 10.56
CA LEU A 98 -19.71 4.59 11.49
C LEU A 98 -19.52 5.95 10.81
N GLN A 99 -19.60 6.00 9.47
CA GLN A 99 -19.47 7.22 8.67
C GLN A 99 -18.16 8.00 8.94
N LEU A 100 -17.09 7.28 9.19
CA LEU A 100 -15.74 7.84 9.41
C LEU A 100 -15.02 8.20 8.11
N GLU A 101 -15.57 7.77 6.98
CA GLU A 101 -15.12 8.08 5.63
C GLU A 101 -16.23 8.81 4.88
N SER A 102 -15.89 9.68 3.95
CA SER A 102 -16.87 10.27 3.05
C SER A 102 -17.47 9.19 2.14
N SER A 103 -18.77 9.28 1.86
CA SER A 103 -19.44 8.42 0.89
C SER A 103 -19.09 8.75 -0.57
N ASN A 104 -18.38 9.86 -0.79
CA ASN A 104 -17.95 10.32 -2.10
C ASN A 104 -16.42 10.18 -2.19
N TRP A 105 -15.94 9.30 -3.06
CA TRP A 105 -14.51 9.06 -3.26
C TRP A 105 -13.69 10.30 -3.63
N LEU A 106 -14.34 11.37 -4.11
CA LEU A 106 -13.71 12.68 -4.33
C LEU A 106 -13.50 13.50 -3.04
N ASP A 107 -14.19 13.12 -1.97
CA ASP A 107 -14.14 13.77 -0.67
C ASP A 107 -13.38 12.92 0.38
N ASP A 108 -12.64 11.88 -0.03
CA ASP A 108 -11.87 10.96 0.85
C ASP A 108 -10.77 11.67 1.69
N LEU A 109 -10.62 12.97 1.53
CA LEU A 109 -9.87 13.84 2.44
C LEU A 109 -10.56 14.02 3.82
N GLN A 110 -11.62 13.28 4.14
CA GLN A 110 -12.35 13.35 5.42
C GLN A 110 -12.22 12.08 6.27
N MET A 111 -11.27 11.23 5.94
CA MET A 111 -10.98 10.01 6.68
C MET A 111 -10.38 10.34 8.06
N ASP A 112 -11.05 9.96 9.15
CA ASP A 112 -10.57 10.20 10.52
C ASP A 112 -10.89 9.01 11.44
N TYR A 113 -9.86 8.28 11.80
CA TYR A 113 -9.92 7.14 12.73
C TYR A 113 -9.28 7.44 14.09
N THR A 114 -8.93 8.71 14.38
CA THR A 114 -8.25 9.08 15.64
C THR A 114 -9.09 8.76 16.88
N GLY A 115 -10.43 8.82 16.78
CA GLY A 115 -11.34 8.39 17.84
C GLY A 115 -11.29 6.89 18.16
N TYR A 116 -10.62 6.08 17.32
CA TYR A 116 -10.43 4.64 17.46
C TYR A 116 -8.94 4.26 17.53
N GLU A 117 -8.09 5.16 18.00
CA GLU A 117 -6.63 4.96 18.08
C GLU A 117 -5.96 4.75 16.70
N GLY A 118 -6.57 5.25 15.63
CA GLY A 118 -6.08 5.18 14.27
C GLY A 118 -5.48 6.50 13.77
N GLU A 119 -5.24 6.58 12.45
CA GLU A 119 -4.76 7.77 11.76
C GLU A 119 -5.92 8.59 11.15
N ASN A 120 -5.67 9.86 10.91
CA ASN A 120 -6.46 10.68 9.99
C ASN A 120 -5.78 10.78 8.61
N VAL A 121 -6.44 11.44 7.66
CA VAL A 121 -5.91 11.58 6.30
C VAL A 121 -4.65 12.44 6.26
N GLU A 122 -4.56 13.48 7.09
CA GLU A 122 -3.41 14.38 7.15
C GLU A 122 -2.14 13.63 7.57
N ASP A 123 -2.23 12.74 8.55
CA ASP A 123 -1.10 11.92 9.00
C ASP A 123 -0.58 11.04 7.86
N VAL A 124 -1.50 10.42 7.10
CA VAL A 124 -1.15 9.55 5.97
C VAL A 124 -0.51 10.35 4.85
N ILE A 125 -1.09 11.48 4.46
CA ILE A 125 -0.54 12.37 3.42
C ILE A 125 0.85 12.84 3.83
N GLN A 126 1.02 13.32 5.07
CA GLN A 126 2.29 13.84 5.56
C GLN A 126 3.42 12.80 5.43
N ARG A 127 3.20 11.57 5.92
CA ARG A 127 4.25 10.54 5.87
C ARG A 127 4.59 10.11 4.44
N HIS A 128 3.63 10.11 3.51
CA HIS A 128 3.90 9.82 2.11
C HIS A 128 4.70 10.93 1.43
N PHE A 129 4.35 12.20 1.66
CA PHE A 129 5.12 13.34 1.14
C PHE A 129 6.55 13.36 1.65
N GLU A 130 6.78 13.04 2.92
CA GLU A 130 8.13 12.93 3.47
C GLU A 130 8.95 11.86 2.74
N LEU A 131 8.37 10.68 2.47
CA LEU A 131 9.03 9.64 1.72
C LEU A 131 9.35 10.08 0.29
N LEU A 132 8.38 10.65 -0.42
CA LEU A 132 8.59 11.13 -1.80
C LEU A 132 9.69 12.19 -1.87
N ASN A 133 9.70 13.16 -0.96
CA ASN A 133 10.74 14.17 -0.87
C ASN A 133 12.14 13.57 -0.63
N ASP A 134 12.23 12.50 0.18
CA ASP A 134 13.50 11.83 0.44
C ASP A 134 13.97 11.02 -0.77
N ILE A 135 13.05 10.43 -1.52
CA ILE A 135 13.35 9.72 -2.78
C ILE A 135 13.84 10.72 -3.83
N GLU A 136 13.15 11.84 -4.01
CA GLU A 136 13.52 12.88 -4.98
C GLU A 136 14.91 13.47 -4.75
N LYS A 137 15.40 13.50 -3.51
CA LYS A 137 16.76 13.94 -3.18
C LYS A 137 17.82 12.90 -3.53
N LYS A 138 17.46 11.61 -3.68
CA LYS A 138 18.38 10.49 -3.87
C LYS A 138 18.55 10.07 -5.33
N PHE A 139 17.51 10.27 -6.14
CA PHE A 139 17.43 9.72 -7.49
C PHE A 139 17.34 10.83 -8.55
N GLN A 140 17.62 10.45 -9.81
CA GLN A 140 17.64 11.38 -10.94
C GLN A 140 16.29 11.44 -11.66
N ASP A 141 16.10 12.45 -12.51
CA ASP A 141 14.83 12.69 -13.22
C ASP A 141 14.42 11.55 -14.18
N ASP A 142 15.32 10.71 -14.62
CA ASP A 142 15.09 9.58 -15.52
C ASP A 142 14.97 8.23 -14.80
N ASP A 143 15.18 8.20 -13.47
CA ASP A 143 15.04 6.98 -12.69
C ASP A 143 13.58 6.54 -12.54
N THR A 144 13.40 5.23 -12.45
CA THR A 144 12.08 4.59 -12.23
C THR A 144 12.06 3.93 -10.85
N ILE A 145 11.12 4.35 -10.03
CA ILE A 145 10.97 3.89 -8.65
C ILE A 145 9.70 3.03 -8.54
N LEU A 146 9.86 1.77 -8.13
CA LEU A 146 8.74 0.90 -7.77
C LEU A 146 8.33 1.17 -6.32
N MET A 147 7.05 1.41 -6.08
CA MET A 147 6.48 1.59 -4.75
C MET A 147 5.31 0.61 -4.54
N VAL A 148 5.45 -0.29 -3.56
CA VAL A 148 4.42 -1.28 -3.26
C VAL A 148 3.79 -0.97 -1.90
N GLY A 149 2.49 -0.68 -1.93
CA GLY A 149 1.74 -0.25 -0.76
C GLY A 149 0.30 -0.79 -0.74
N HIS A 150 -0.62 0.05 -0.31
CA HIS A 150 -1.99 -0.36 0.02
C HIS A 150 -3.04 0.50 -0.66
N GLY A 151 -4.31 0.06 -0.57
CA GLY A 151 -5.40 0.69 -1.30
C GLY A 151 -5.72 2.10 -0.81
N CYS A 152 -5.96 2.29 0.48
CA CYS A 152 -6.37 3.60 0.99
C CYS A 152 -5.19 4.59 1.09
N SER A 153 -3.97 4.11 1.27
CA SER A 153 -2.80 4.97 1.42
C SER A 153 -2.16 5.41 0.10
N LEU A 154 -2.48 4.77 -1.05
CA LEU A 154 -1.94 5.12 -2.36
C LEU A 154 -2.90 5.95 -3.23
N TYR A 155 -4.12 6.20 -2.76
CA TYR A 155 -5.10 7.08 -3.41
C TYR A 155 -5.16 8.41 -2.68
#